data_a0d04ca348ca93e36cdb1312803a2427
#
_entry.id   a0d04ca348ca93e36cdb1312803a2427
#
_cell.length_a   1.000
_cell.length_b   1.000
_cell.length_c   1.000
_cell.angle_alpha   90.00
_cell.angle_beta   90.00
_cell.angle_gamma   90.00
#
_symmetry.space_group_name_H-M   'P 1'
#
loop_
_entity.id
_entity.type
_entity.pdbx_description
1 polymer ?
#
loop_
_entity_poly.entity_id
_entity_poly.type
_entity_poly.pdbx_seq_one_letter_code
_entity_poly.pdbx_strand_id
1 'polypeptide(L)'
;VGCGGSLGALYPAKTFMEKECASIKSAWINSNEFVHSTPRDFGENSIICLACHKGNTPETIEAAKLGKEKGAAVIVLTWLEESEIIEFGDYIIRYAFDASPDHLKGDIDYGGEKTICALLVAVELTAQTEGYENYDKFQEGLGMISNIIKNARAHVAERALEFAETYKKRSCNLYHGKRGCLRR
;
A
#
# COMPACT_ATOMS: atom_id res chain seq x y z
N VAL A 1 2.59 6.64 -4.66
CA VAL A 1 1.63 6.91 -5.74
C VAL A 1 0.93 5.62 -6.13
N GLY A 2 -0.35 5.67 -6.48
CA GLY A 2 -1.14 4.50 -6.88
C GLY A 2 -2.61 4.83 -7.11
N CYS A 3 -3.42 3.82 -7.42
CA CYS A 3 -4.86 3.96 -7.61
C CYS A 3 -5.66 3.03 -6.68
N GLY A 4 -6.81 3.50 -6.19
CA GLY A 4 -7.77 2.69 -5.44
C GLY A 4 -7.16 1.96 -4.25
N GLY A 5 -7.32 0.63 -4.17
CA GLY A 5 -6.79 -0.19 -3.08
C GLY A 5 -5.25 -0.19 -2.99
N SER A 6 -4.56 -0.04 -4.13
CA SER A 6 -3.10 0.09 -4.15
C SER A 6 -2.63 1.40 -3.52
N LEU A 7 -3.33 2.51 -3.78
CA LEU A 7 -3.06 3.77 -3.10
C LEU A 7 -3.33 3.66 -1.60
N GLY A 8 -4.44 3.02 -1.21
CA GLY A 8 -4.76 2.78 0.21
C GLY A 8 -3.69 2.00 0.95
N ALA A 9 -3.07 1.01 0.31
CA ALA A 9 -2.00 0.20 0.90
C ALA A 9 -0.72 1.00 1.21
N LEU A 10 -0.49 2.13 0.56
CA LEU A 10 0.65 3.02 0.81
C LEU A 10 0.44 3.96 2.01
N TYR A 11 -0.79 4.10 2.49
CA TYR A 11 -1.11 5.09 3.53
C TYR A 11 -0.37 4.87 4.86
N PRO A 12 -0.21 3.63 5.38
CA PRO A 12 0.59 3.39 6.58
C PRO A 12 2.04 3.83 6.45
N ALA A 13 2.67 3.59 5.29
CA ALA A 13 4.03 4.03 5.00
C ALA A 13 4.15 5.57 5.03
N LYS A 14 3.20 6.26 4.39
CA LYS A 14 3.11 7.73 4.43
C LYS A 14 2.97 8.25 5.86
N THR A 15 2.08 7.66 6.66
CA THR A 15 1.85 8.06 8.04
C THR A 15 3.08 7.81 8.92
N PHE A 16 3.78 6.71 8.70
CA PHE A 16 5.05 6.41 9.35
C PHE A 16 6.09 7.49 9.03
N MET A 17 6.32 7.77 7.73
CA MET A 17 7.28 8.78 7.30
C MET A 17 7.02 10.16 7.91
N GLU A 18 5.76 10.57 7.99
CA GLU A 18 5.41 11.88 8.59
C GLU A 18 5.67 11.98 10.09
N LYS A 19 5.65 10.85 10.78
CA LYS A 19 5.84 10.82 12.24
C LYS A 19 7.28 10.55 12.66
N GLU A 20 7.97 9.70 11.92
CA GLU A 20 9.22 9.11 12.33
C GLU A 20 10.41 9.58 11.49
N CYS A 21 10.19 10.28 10.36
CA CYS A 21 11.24 10.77 9.47
C CYS A 21 11.20 12.28 9.34
N ALA A 22 12.22 12.97 9.82
CA ALA A 22 12.34 14.42 9.71
C ALA A 22 13.03 14.86 8.41
N SER A 23 13.93 14.03 7.88
CA SER A 23 14.80 14.37 6.75
C SER A 23 14.08 14.23 5.40
N ILE A 24 13.03 13.42 5.29
CA ILE A 24 12.35 13.15 4.03
C ILE A 24 10.90 13.62 4.12
N LYS A 25 10.54 14.57 3.25
CA LYS A 25 9.14 14.99 3.09
C LYS A 25 8.39 13.94 2.28
N SER A 26 7.31 13.40 2.83
CA SER A 26 6.48 12.40 2.18
C SER A 26 5.16 12.98 1.64
N ALA A 27 4.68 12.43 0.53
CA ALA A 27 3.38 12.76 -0.06
C ALA A 27 2.65 11.49 -0.48
N TRP A 28 1.32 11.54 -0.44
CA TRP A 28 0.45 10.43 -0.81
C TRP A 28 -0.55 10.91 -1.84
N ILE A 29 -0.36 10.54 -3.10
CA ILE A 29 -0.99 11.15 -4.27
C ILE A 29 -1.57 10.05 -5.15
N ASN A 30 -2.79 10.26 -5.66
CA ASN A 30 -3.38 9.38 -6.66
C ASN A 30 -2.59 9.45 -7.99
N SER A 31 -2.45 8.33 -8.70
CA SER A 31 -1.65 8.29 -9.93
C SER A 31 -2.11 9.31 -10.98
N ASN A 32 -3.41 9.43 -11.19
CA ASN A 32 -3.96 10.40 -12.16
C ASN A 32 -3.71 11.85 -11.72
N GLU A 33 -3.87 12.13 -10.43
CA GLU A 33 -3.53 13.44 -9.85
C GLU A 33 -2.04 13.74 -10.02
N PHE A 34 -1.18 12.77 -9.74
CA PHE A 34 0.26 12.93 -9.88
C PHE A 34 0.67 13.26 -11.31
N VAL A 35 0.14 12.57 -12.31
CA VAL A 35 0.44 12.81 -13.74
C VAL A 35 0.01 14.22 -14.16
N HIS A 36 -1.17 14.66 -13.76
CA HIS A 36 -1.73 15.95 -14.21
C HIS A 36 -1.38 17.15 -13.32
N SER A 37 -0.89 16.89 -12.12
CA SER A 37 -0.53 17.93 -11.13
C SER A 37 0.70 17.52 -10.33
N THR A 38 1.78 17.20 -11.03
CA THR A 38 3.04 16.80 -10.41
C THR A 38 3.57 17.91 -9.49
N PRO A 39 3.98 17.59 -8.24
CA PRO A 39 4.59 18.57 -7.35
C PRO A 39 5.79 19.28 -8.00
N ARG A 40 5.94 20.58 -7.77
CA ARG A 40 7.00 21.39 -8.41
C ARG A 40 8.40 20.99 -7.99
N ASP A 41 8.54 20.49 -6.78
CA ASP A 41 9.78 20.04 -6.17
C ASP A 41 10.12 18.57 -6.48
N PHE A 42 9.28 17.88 -7.28
CA PHE A 42 9.51 16.50 -7.71
C PHE A 42 10.53 16.43 -8.87
N GLY A 43 11.60 15.65 -8.69
CA GLY A 43 12.67 15.50 -9.69
C GLY A 43 13.82 14.61 -9.20
N GLU A 44 15.04 14.91 -9.59
CA GLU A 44 16.25 14.12 -9.34
C GLU A 44 16.53 13.78 -7.86
N ASN A 45 16.09 14.62 -6.94
CA ASN A 45 16.20 14.38 -5.49
C ASN A 45 14.95 13.71 -4.89
N SER A 46 14.14 13.07 -5.72
CA SER A 46 12.88 12.45 -5.29
C SER A 46 12.90 10.94 -5.48
N ILE A 47 12.14 10.26 -4.63
CA ILE A 47 11.81 8.84 -4.78
C ILE A 47 10.31 8.75 -5.02
N ILE A 48 9.90 8.05 -6.07
CA ILE A 48 8.50 7.69 -6.28
C ILE A 48 8.30 6.21 -5.98
N CYS A 49 7.49 5.91 -4.96
CA CYS A 49 7.07 4.55 -4.64
C CYS A 49 5.68 4.31 -5.24
N LEU A 50 5.60 3.42 -6.20
CA LEU A 50 4.40 3.10 -6.97
C LEU A 50 3.83 1.75 -6.56
N ALA A 51 2.56 1.71 -6.17
CA ALA A 51 1.87 0.46 -5.94
C ALA A 51 0.91 0.14 -7.08
N CYS A 52 1.19 -0.93 -7.83
CA CYS A 52 0.35 -1.40 -8.92
C CYS A 52 0.23 -2.92 -8.87
N HIS A 53 -0.91 -3.42 -8.37
CA HIS A 53 -1.07 -4.85 -8.07
C HIS A 53 -0.74 -5.76 -9.26
N LYS A 54 -1.36 -5.52 -10.41
CA LYS A 54 -1.11 -6.28 -11.64
C LYS A 54 -0.12 -5.60 -12.59
N GLY A 55 0.40 -4.43 -12.22
CA GLY A 55 1.34 -3.67 -13.03
C GLY A 55 0.80 -3.14 -14.35
N ASN A 56 -0.52 -3.07 -14.52
CA ASN A 56 -1.18 -2.71 -15.78
C ASN A 56 -2.18 -1.55 -15.65
N THR A 57 -2.12 -0.76 -14.57
CA THR A 57 -2.97 0.42 -14.40
C THR A 57 -2.37 1.59 -15.19
N PRO A 58 -3.02 2.09 -16.26
CA PRO A 58 -2.42 3.05 -17.18
C PRO A 58 -1.90 4.31 -16.49
N GLU A 59 -2.67 4.89 -15.58
CA GLU A 59 -2.28 6.09 -14.85
C GLU A 59 -1.07 5.87 -13.94
N THR A 60 -0.90 4.64 -13.43
CA THR A 60 0.25 4.31 -12.57
C THR A 60 1.49 4.04 -13.43
N ILE A 61 1.33 3.47 -14.60
CA ILE A 61 2.41 3.30 -15.59
C ILE A 61 2.89 4.67 -16.07
N GLU A 62 1.97 5.57 -16.39
CA GLU A 62 2.31 6.93 -16.79
C GLU A 62 3.03 7.71 -15.68
N ALA A 63 2.61 7.51 -14.42
CA ALA A 63 3.33 8.07 -13.27
C ALA A 63 4.77 7.50 -13.13
N ALA A 64 4.98 6.22 -13.47
CA ALA A 64 6.32 5.62 -13.48
C ALA A 64 7.20 6.23 -14.58
N LYS A 65 6.67 6.37 -15.81
CA LYS A 65 7.35 7.04 -16.93
C LYS A 65 7.76 8.46 -16.57
N LEU A 66 6.83 9.24 -16.04
CA LEU A 66 7.07 10.60 -15.61
C LEU A 66 8.13 10.68 -14.50
N GLY A 67 8.16 9.70 -13.57
CA GLY A 67 9.20 9.57 -12.57
C GLY A 67 10.60 9.45 -13.20
N LYS A 68 10.73 8.55 -14.16
CA LYS A 68 11.97 8.36 -14.93
C LYS A 68 12.38 9.62 -15.72
N GLU A 69 11.46 10.23 -16.42
CA GLU A 69 11.70 11.45 -17.20
C GLU A 69 12.22 12.60 -16.35
N LYS A 70 11.74 12.70 -15.12
CA LYS A 70 12.18 13.73 -14.15
C LYS A 70 13.43 13.36 -13.36
N GLY A 71 14.03 12.21 -13.61
CA GLY A 71 15.23 11.74 -12.93
C GLY A 71 15.04 11.23 -11.52
N ALA A 72 13.79 11.01 -11.08
CA ALA A 72 13.50 10.44 -9.77
C ALA A 72 13.83 8.94 -9.71
N ALA A 73 14.20 8.43 -8.54
CA ALA A 73 14.31 6.99 -8.32
C ALA A 73 12.91 6.36 -8.26
N VAL A 74 12.68 5.32 -9.04
CA VAL A 74 11.37 4.68 -9.19
C VAL A 74 11.35 3.32 -8.52
N ILE A 75 10.56 3.18 -7.45
CA ILE A 75 10.30 1.92 -6.74
C ILE A 75 8.91 1.42 -7.12
N VAL A 76 8.81 0.19 -7.59
CA VAL A 76 7.55 -0.45 -7.98
C VAL A 76 7.21 -1.60 -7.04
N LEU A 77 6.02 -1.55 -6.45
CA LEU A 77 5.43 -2.64 -5.68
C LEU A 77 4.37 -3.35 -6.54
N THR A 78 4.63 -4.60 -6.91
CA THR A 78 3.73 -5.42 -7.75
C THR A 78 3.79 -6.89 -7.33
N TRP A 79 2.83 -7.72 -7.76
CA TRP A 79 2.88 -9.17 -7.51
C TRP A 79 3.25 -9.96 -8.78
N LEU A 80 2.96 -9.44 -9.98
CA LEU A 80 3.29 -10.12 -11.23
C LEU A 80 4.78 -10.05 -11.53
N GLU A 81 5.30 -11.14 -12.07
CA GLU A 81 6.69 -11.23 -12.52
C GLU A 81 6.92 -10.43 -13.79
N GLU A 82 5.93 -10.44 -14.67
CA GLU A 82 5.95 -9.72 -15.94
C GLU A 82 4.77 -8.75 -15.99
N SER A 83 5.06 -7.47 -16.11
CA SER A 83 4.05 -6.43 -16.25
C SER A 83 4.67 -5.15 -16.80
N GLU A 84 3.88 -4.35 -17.50
CA GLU A 84 4.35 -3.15 -18.18
C GLU A 84 5.07 -2.15 -17.26
N ILE A 85 4.60 -1.97 -16.03
CA ILE A 85 5.19 -1.00 -15.09
C ILE A 85 6.64 -1.35 -14.70
N ILE A 86 7.03 -2.63 -14.77
CA ILE A 86 8.38 -3.09 -14.37
C ILE A 86 9.46 -2.46 -15.25
N GLU A 87 9.15 -2.18 -16.52
CA GLU A 87 10.09 -1.56 -17.46
C GLU A 87 10.55 -0.16 -17.01
N PHE A 88 9.77 0.50 -16.17
CA PHE A 88 10.06 1.85 -15.67
C PHE A 88 10.58 1.89 -14.23
N GLY A 89 10.67 0.74 -13.54
CA GLY A 89 11.17 0.67 -12.17
C GLY A 89 12.69 0.55 -12.11
N ASP A 90 13.32 1.34 -11.25
CA ASP A 90 14.73 1.13 -10.88
C ASP A 90 14.84 -0.01 -9.86
N TYR A 91 13.84 -0.13 -8.98
CA TYR A 91 13.74 -1.14 -7.95
C TYR A 91 12.36 -1.78 -7.98
N ILE A 92 12.32 -3.10 -8.16
CA ILE A 92 11.08 -3.87 -8.21
C ILE A 92 10.95 -4.71 -6.95
N ILE A 93 9.93 -4.44 -6.16
CA ILE A 93 9.59 -5.22 -4.97
C ILE A 93 8.35 -6.04 -5.28
N ARG A 94 8.54 -7.35 -5.35
CA ARG A 94 7.44 -8.30 -5.58
C ARG A 94 6.99 -8.90 -4.26
N TYR A 95 5.70 -8.91 -4.05
CA TYR A 95 5.09 -9.57 -2.91
C TYR A 95 4.32 -10.80 -3.36
N ALA A 96 4.31 -11.83 -2.52
CA ALA A 96 3.52 -13.02 -2.76
C ALA A 96 2.03 -12.70 -2.72
N PHE A 97 1.26 -13.29 -3.61
CA PHE A 97 -0.19 -13.16 -3.65
C PHE A 97 -0.80 -14.48 -4.11
N ASP A 98 -1.56 -15.12 -3.25
CA ASP A 98 -2.31 -16.32 -3.57
C ASP A 98 -3.77 -15.95 -3.86
N ALA A 99 -4.21 -16.11 -5.10
CA ALA A 99 -5.57 -15.85 -5.56
C ALA A 99 -6.49 -17.08 -5.41
N SER A 100 -6.02 -18.18 -4.80
CA SER A 100 -6.84 -19.38 -4.62
C SER A 100 -8.06 -19.12 -3.74
N PRO A 101 -9.19 -19.84 -3.94
CA PRO A 101 -10.35 -19.73 -3.05
C PRO A 101 -10.02 -20.10 -1.60
N ASP A 102 -9.03 -20.95 -1.39
CA ASP A 102 -8.61 -21.37 -0.05
C ASP A 102 -7.83 -20.28 0.68
N HIS A 103 -7.24 -19.34 -0.03
CA HIS A 103 -6.61 -18.15 0.52
C HIS A 103 -7.58 -17.33 1.39
N LEU A 104 -8.84 -17.23 1.00
CA LEU A 104 -9.88 -16.55 1.79
C LEU A 104 -10.30 -17.32 3.04
N LYS A 105 -9.99 -18.61 3.10
CA LYS A 105 -10.28 -19.49 4.25
C LYS A 105 -9.06 -19.68 5.15
N GLY A 106 -7.88 -19.32 4.65
CA GLY A 106 -6.62 -19.52 5.35
C GLY A 106 -6.30 -18.46 6.39
N ASP A 107 -5.18 -18.66 7.04
CA ASP A 107 -4.62 -17.76 8.04
C ASP A 107 -3.85 -16.57 7.44
N ILE A 108 -3.80 -16.46 6.12
CA ILE A 108 -3.02 -15.46 5.39
C ILE A 108 -3.82 -14.17 5.27
N ASP A 109 -3.18 -13.06 5.53
CA ASP A 109 -3.77 -11.74 5.37
C ASP A 109 -3.83 -11.35 3.90
N TYR A 110 -5.04 -11.34 3.36
CA TYR A 110 -5.31 -10.94 2.00
C TYR A 110 -5.16 -9.42 1.84
N GLY A 111 -4.07 -8.99 1.25
CA GLY A 111 -3.79 -7.59 0.93
C GLY A 111 -2.88 -6.88 1.93
N GLY A 112 -2.41 -7.57 2.97
CA GLY A 112 -1.43 -7.02 3.91
C GLY A 112 -0.02 -6.92 3.33
N GLU A 113 0.35 -7.83 2.43
CA GLU A 113 1.69 -7.96 1.89
C GLU A 113 2.17 -6.68 1.20
N LYS A 114 1.32 -6.08 0.39
CA LYS A 114 1.62 -4.80 -0.27
C LYS A 114 1.83 -3.67 0.73
N THR A 115 1.01 -3.61 1.76
CA THR A 115 1.11 -2.62 2.83
C THR A 115 2.39 -2.81 3.63
N ILE A 116 2.74 -4.06 3.94
CA ILE A 116 3.98 -4.42 4.64
C ILE A 116 5.19 -4.03 3.80
N CYS A 117 5.21 -4.35 2.50
CA CYS A 117 6.30 -3.96 1.60
C CYS A 117 6.47 -2.45 1.54
N ALA A 118 5.38 -1.69 1.45
CA ALA A 118 5.43 -0.23 1.44
C ALA A 118 5.98 0.33 2.76
N LEU A 119 5.55 -0.25 3.88
CA LEU A 119 6.02 0.17 5.21
C LEU A 119 7.50 -0.17 5.40
N LEU A 120 7.96 -1.34 4.94
CA LEU A 120 9.37 -1.72 4.95
C LEU A 120 10.24 -0.71 4.19
N VAL A 121 9.81 -0.29 2.99
CA VAL A 121 10.53 0.75 2.23
C VAL A 121 10.63 2.04 3.04
N ALA A 122 9.55 2.47 3.69
CA ALA A 122 9.56 3.68 4.50
C ALA A 122 10.48 3.59 5.71
N VAL A 123 10.44 2.45 6.42
CA VAL A 123 11.29 2.19 7.59
C VAL A 123 12.77 2.15 7.21
N GLU A 124 13.11 1.44 6.12
CA GLU A 124 14.49 1.37 5.63
C GLU A 124 15.01 2.74 5.19
N LEU A 125 14.23 3.51 4.44
CA LEU A 125 14.60 4.87 4.06
C LEU A 125 14.88 5.74 5.28
N THR A 126 14.03 5.69 6.31
CA THR A 126 14.23 6.44 7.56
C THR A 126 15.49 5.97 8.29
N ALA A 127 15.65 4.66 8.47
CA ALA A 127 16.78 4.08 9.18
C ALA A 127 18.13 4.42 8.52
N GLN A 128 18.19 4.38 7.18
CA GLN A 128 19.42 4.66 6.43
C GLN A 128 19.73 6.15 6.30
N THR A 129 18.71 7.01 6.37
CA THR A 129 18.89 8.46 6.18
C THR A 129 19.25 9.17 7.49
N GLU A 130 18.58 8.83 8.59
CA GLU A 130 18.75 9.55 9.86
C GLU A 130 18.81 8.64 11.10
N GLY A 131 18.72 7.33 10.90
CA GLY A 131 18.55 6.36 11.97
C GLY A 131 17.10 6.24 12.43
N TYR A 132 16.73 5.06 12.95
CA TYR A 132 15.40 4.82 13.50
C TYR A 132 15.54 4.07 14.84
N GLU A 133 15.27 4.76 15.94
CA GLU A 133 15.47 4.24 17.30
C GLU A 133 14.73 2.93 17.57
N ASN A 134 13.54 2.75 16.99
CA ASN A 134 12.71 1.57 17.19
C ASN A 134 12.87 0.51 16.09
N TYR A 135 13.96 0.54 15.32
CA TYR A 135 14.16 -0.38 14.18
C TYR A 135 14.08 -1.86 14.61
N ASP A 136 14.77 -2.24 15.68
CA ASP A 136 14.77 -3.62 16.17
C ASP A 136 13.38 -4.07 16.64
N LYS A 137 12.64 -3.20 17.33
CA LYS A 137 11.26 -3.48 17.74
C LYS A 137 10.32 -3.62 16.53
N PHE A 138 10.57 -2.85 15.48
CA PHE A 138 9.83 -2.97 14.24
C PHE A 138 10.08 -4.34 13.59
N GLN A 139 11.32 -4.80 13.52
CA GLN A 139 11.69 -6.11 12.99
C GLN A 139 11.06 -7.26 13.80
N GLU A 140 11.07 -7.16 15.13
CA GLU A 140 10.38 -8.13 16.00
C GLU A 140 8.87 -8.13 15.73
N GLY A 141 8.24 -6.95 15.65
CA GLY A 141 6.82 -6.80 15.33
C GLY A 141 6.46 -7.38 13.98
N LEU A 142 7.32 -7.23 12.96
CA LEU A 142 7.15 -7.80 11.64
C LEU A 142 7.13 -9.34 11.69
N GLY A 143 8.01 -9.95 12.49
CA GLY A 143 8.02 -11.40 12.70
C GLY A 143 6.74 -11.93 13.38
N MET A 144 6.02 -11.09 14.10
CA MET A 144 4.79 -11.47 14.80
C MET A 144 3.50 -11.09 14.04
N ILE A 145 3.58 -10.38 12.91
CA ILE A 145 2.43 -9.74 12.28
C ILE A 145 1.31 -10.73 11.91
N SER A 146 1.66 -11.91 11.41
CA SER A 146 0.69 -12.96 11.06
C SER A 146 -0.11 -13.42 12.30
N ASN A 147 0.55 -13.60 13.44
CA ASN A 147 -0.11 -13.96 14.69
C ASN A 147 -0.99 -12.82 15.23
N ILE A 148 -0.54 -11.58 15.10
CA ILE A 148 -1.32 -10.39 15.50
C ILE A 148 -2.61 -10.31 14.68
N ILE A 149 -2.53 -10.47 13.37
CA ILE A 149 -3.69 -10.46 12.47
C ILE A 149 -4.64 -11.61 12.77
N LYS A 150 -4.11 -12.82 12.94
CA LYS A 150 -4.91 -14.00 13.31
C LYS A 150 -5.68 -13.80 14.62
N ASN A 151 -5.01 -13.30 15.65
CA ASN A 151 -5.62 -13.03 16.94
C ASN A 151 -6.66 -11.91 16.87
N ALA A 152 -6.37 -10.83 16.13
CA ALA A 152 -7.32 -9.74 15.91
C ALA A 152 -8.59 -10.22 15.17
N ARG A 153 -8.43 -11.04 14.13
CA ARG A 153 -9.57 -11.66 13.42
C ARG A 153 -10.42 -12.51 14.34
N ALA A 154 -9.81 -13.38 15.14
CA ALA A 154 -10.53 -14.22 16.11
C ALA A 154 -11.28 -13.37 17.14
N HIS A 155 -10.65 -12.30 17.65
CA HIS A 155 -11.24 -11.41 18.64
C HIS A 155 -12.49 -10.65 18.13
N VAL A 156 -12.51 -10.29 16.83
CA VAL A 156 -13.63 -9.53 16.26
C VAL A 156 -14.68 -10.38 15.57
N ALA A 157 -14.42 -11.67 15.33
CA ALA A 157 -15.25 -12.54 14.49
C ALA A 157 -16.70 -12.64 15.01
N GLU A 158 -16.87 -12.88 16.31
CA GLU A 158 -18.19 -13.02 16.93
C GLU A 158 -19.00 -11.72 16.83
N ARG A 159 -18.36 -10.59 17.17
CA ARG A 159 -18.99 -9.26 17.08
C ARG A 159 -19.32 -8.87 15.64
N ALA A 160 -18.46 -9.23 14.69
CA ALA A 160 -18.70 -8.99 13.27
C ALA A 160 -19.90 -9.79 12.76
N LEU A 161 -20.04 -11.06 13.21
CA LEU A 161 -21.19 -11.90 12.89
C LEU A 161 -22.48 -11.34 13.48
N GLU A 162 -22.48 -10.98 14.76
CA GLU A 162 -23.63 -10.35 15.44
C GLU A 162 -24.05 -9.06 14.72
N PHE A 163 -23.10 -8.20 14.36
CA PHE A 163 -23.37 -7.01 13.59
C PHE A 163 -23.99 -7.34 12.23
N ALA A 164 -23.43 -8.29 11.49
CA ALA A 164 -23.94 -8.70 10.19
C ALA A 164 -25.37 -9.25 10.29
N GLU A 165 -25.67 -10.08 11.29
CA GLU A 165 -27.02 -10.62 11.55
C GLU A 165 -28.02 -9.52 11.89
N THR A 166 -27.62 -8.55 12.72
CA THR A 166 -28.47 -7.43 13.12
C THR A 166 -28.86 -6.54 11.94
N TYR A 167 -27.91 -6.33 11.02
CA TYR A 167 -28.08 -5.34 9.95
C TYR A 167 -28.34 -5.93 8.56
N LYS A 168 -28.25 -7.25 8.37
CA LYS A 168 -28.46 -7.91 7.06
C LYS A 168 -29.79 -7.61 6.38
N LYS A 169 -30.84 -7.30 7.16
CA LYS A 169 -32.18 -6.98 6.66
C LYS A 169 -32.45 -5.47 6.52
N ARG A 170 -31.51 -4.63 6.95
CA ARG A 170 -31.65 -3.17 6.82
C ARG A 170 -31.02 -2.72 5.51
N SER A 171 -31.72 -1.90 4.74
CA SER A 171 -31.12 -1.16 3.63
C SER A 171 -30.21 -0.10 4.22
N CYS A 172 -29.01 -0.50 4.62
CA CYS A 172 -28.00 0.38 5.20
C CYS A 172 -27.01 0.75 4.11
N ASN A 173 -26.86 2.04 3.81
CA ASN A 173 -25.77 2.56 3.03
C ASN A 173 -24.51 2.54 3.89
N LEU A 174 -23.75 1.45 3.86
CA LEU A 174 -22.40 1.43 4.42
C LEU A 174 -21.48 2.25 3.50
N TYR A 175 -21.12 3.43 3.95
CA TYR A 175 -20.06 4.21 3.31
C TYR A 175 -18.71 3.55 3.61
N HIS A 176 -18.30 2.70 2.71
CA HIS A 176 -16.92 2.28 2.62
C HIS A 176 -16.27 3.16 1.56
N GLY A 177 -15.12 3.78 1.78
CA GLY A 177 -14.46 4.80 0.95
C GLY A 177 -14.35 4.57 -0.57
N LYS A 178 -15.15 3.69 -1.11
CA LYS A 178 -15.51 3.57 -2.52
C LYS A 178 -16.94 4.06 -2.65
N ARG A 179 -17.20 4.98 -3.56
CA ARG A 179 -18.55 5.47 -3.91
C ARG A 179 -19.51 4.30 -3.98
N GLY A 180 -20.39 4.22 -3.00
CA GLY A 180 -21.32 3.13 -2.87
C GLY A 180 -22.21 3.02 -4.10
N CYS A 181 -22.37 1.81 -4.60
CA CYS A 181 -23.44 1.48 -5.49
C CYS A 181 -24.76 1.65 -4.73
N LEU A 182 -25.46 2.75 -4.99
CA LEU A 182 -26.86 2.89 -4.59
C LEU A 182 -27.66 1.84 -5.37
N ARG A 183 -27.97 0.71 -4.74
CA ARG A 183 -29.10 -0.12 -5.20
C ARG A 183 -30.35 0.39 -4.48
N ARG A 184 -31.25 0.94 -5.27
CA ARG A 184 -32.66 1.16 -4.90
C ARG A 184 -33.39 -0.18 -4.74
#